data_945ae36a2481e7f0ab29ae6e1c537d1e
#
_entry.id   945ae36a2481e7f0ab29ae6e1c537d1e
#
_cell.length_a   1.000
_cell.length_b   1.000
_cell.length_c   1.000
_cell.angle_alpha   90.00
_cell.angle_beta   90.00
_cell.angle_gamma   90.00
#
_symmetry.space_group_name_H-M   'P 1'
#
loop_
_entity.id
_entity.type
_entity.pdbx_description
1 polymer ?
#
loop_
_entity_poly.entity_id
_entity_poly.type
_entity_poly.pdbx_seq_one_letter_code
_entity_poly.pdbx_strand_id
1 'polypeptide(L)'
;MTLPLGRFYEVGGRRLPLHRSGDGSPAVVFLPGAGSSGMDFLNVQERAAELTTSVLYDRAGTGWSDRVELPRTSIEVTDELRELLQVAGVPAPYLLVGHSLGGLYARHYAQRFPGEVSGLVLVEPEHEDYDAHMPPKLVETWAEWDADQEIPDELPDEVIQFYRGLFTQVLADWPAATRELLVERHVSPEWIGIGAQEAANRYQLHDEVRGAGRLPDVPLIVLTATGIDAFKEAVSQGTPESLLREEIDGKRRLYDALAASVSRGENRLVDGVGHASIIFRRPDAVFQAIHDLLDR
;
A
#
# COMPACT_ATOMS: atom_id res chain seq x y z
N MET A 1 -1.97 7.26 -23.47
CA MET A 1 -2.00 5.90 -22.90
C MET A 1 -3.45 5.56 -22.62
N THR A 2 -3.94 4.39 -23.01
CA THR A 2 -5.34 3.99 -22.77
C THR A 2 -5.46 3.49 -21.34
N LEU A 3 -6.44 3.98 -20.59
CA LEU A 3 -6.74 3.53 -19.24
C LEU A 3 -7.34 2.12 -19.30
N PRO A 4 -6.77 1.14 -18.59
CA PRO A 4 -7.28 -0.24 -18.64
C PRO A 4 -8.61 -0.40 -17.89
N LEU A 5 -8.89 0.44 -16.88
CA LEU A 5 -10.06 0.34 -16.03
C LEU A 5 -10.46 1.71 -15.47
N GLY A 6 -11.78 1.98 -15.35
CA GLY A 6 -12.29 3.23 -14.78
C GLY A 6 -12.25 4.43 -15.74
N ARG A 7 -12.16 5.62 -15.20
CA ARG A 7 -12.09 6.88 -15.95
C ARG A 7 -11.22 7.90 -15.24
N PHE A 8 -10.78 8.92 -15.98
CA PHE A 8 -10.03 10.05 -15.43
C PHE A 8 -10.95 11.09 -14.80
N TYR A 9 -10.47 11.68 -13.71
CA TYR A 9 -11.03 12.84 -13.04
C TYR A 9 -9.98 13.94 -12.96
N GLU A 10 -10.41 15.19 -13.08
CA GLU A 10 -9.54 16.36 -12.92
C GLU A 10 -9.49 16.75 -11.44
N VAL A 11 -8.28 16.72 -10.87
CA VAL A 11 -7.99 17.05 -9.47
C VAL A 11 -6.75 17.93 -9.43
N GLY A 12 -6.86 19.15 -8.91
CA GLY A 12 -5.73 20.07 -8.84
C GLY A 12 -5.03 20.32 -10.18
N GLY A 13 -5.78 20.28 -11.30
CA GLY A 13 -5.25 20.44 -12.66
C GLY A 13 -4.52 19.22 -13.23
N ARG A 14 -4.73 18.04 -12.64
CA ARG A 14 -4.15 16.76 -13.06
C ARG A 14 -5.23 15.73 -13.29
N ARG A 15 -4.99 14.76 -14.17
CA ARG A 15 -5.89 13.65 -14.42
C ARG A 15 -5.50 12.45 -13.58
N LEU A 16 -6.41 12.03 -12.73
CA LEU A 16 -6.27 10.86 -11.88
C LEU A 16 -7.30 9.81 -12.27
N PRO A 17 -6.89 8.55 -12.51
CA PRO A 17 -7.85 7.48 -12.77
C PRO A 17 -8.51 7.03 -11.48
N LEU A 18 -9.81 6.76 -11.56
CA LEU A 18 -10.57 6.10 -10.52
C LEU A 18 -11.52 5.09 -11.15
N HIS A 19 -11.52 3.89 -10.62
CA HIS A 19 -12.49 2.84 -10.92
C HIS A 19 -13.39 2.62 -9.72
N ARG A 20 -14.68 2.73 -9.93
CA ARG A 20 -15.73 2.45 -8.94
C ARG A 20 -16.56 1.27 -9.38
N SER A 21 -16.84 0.33 -8.46
CA SER A 21 -17.71 -0.82 -8.64
C SER A 21 -18.55 -1.06 -7.39
N GLY A 22 -19.65 -1.79 -7.51
CA GLY A 22 -20.58 -2.02 -6.42
C GLY A 22 -21.38 -0.79 -6.00
N ASP A 23 -22.30 -0.99 -5.07
CA ASP A 23 -23.16 0.03 -4.48
C ASP A 23 -23.29 -0.18 -2.98
N GLY A 24 -23.35 0.91 -2.22
CA GLY A 24 -23.51 0.88 -0.77
C GLY A 24 -22.55 1.80 -0.03
N SER A 25 -22.63 1.76 1.29
CA SER A 25 -21.82 2.57 2.22
C SER A 25 -21.54 1.75 3.47
N PRO A 26 -20.33 1.91 4.09
CA PRO A 26 -19.26 2.79 3.68
C PRO A 26 -18.59 2.34 2.37
N ALA A 27 -18.01 3.28 1.62
CA ALA A 27 -17.22 2.93 0.45
C ALA A 27 -15.83 2.42 0.86
N VAL A 28 -15.40 1.28 0.28
CA VAL A 28 -14.05 0.73 0.46
C VAL A 28 -13.12 1.43 -0.52
N VAL A 29 -12.07 2.08 -0.03
CA VAL A 29 -11.07 2.80 -0.85
C VAL A 29 -9.71 2.16 -0.65
N PHE A 30 -9.09 1.72 -1.75
CA PHE A 30 -7.77 1.05 -1.73
C PHE A 30 -6.65 2.04 -1.99
N LEU A 31 -5.66 2.08 -1.08
CA LEU A 31 -4.48 2.93 -1.16
C LEU A 31 -3.25 2.03 -1.40
N PRO A 32 -2.69 2.03 -2.62
CA PRO A 32 -1.55 1.19 -2.97
C PRO A 32 -0.24 1.63 -2.31
N GLY A 33 0.72 0.70 -2.21
CA GLY A 33 2.07 0.93 -1.73
C GLY A 33 2.90 1.82 -2.66
N ALA A 34 4.17 2.06 -2.31
CA ALA A 34 5.09 2.80 -3.15
C ALA A 34 5.31 2.08 -4.49
N GLY A 35 5.27 2.81 -5.61
CA GLY A 35 5.39 2.26 -6.95
C GLY A 35 4.25 1.33 -7.40
N SER A 36 3.23 1.14 -6.59
CA SER A 36 2.06 0.31 -6.89
C SER A 36 0.92 1.12 -7.51
N SER A 37 -0.02 0.43 -8.14
CA SER A 37 -1.24 0.99 -8.70
C SER A 37 -2.50 0.46 -7.99
N GLY A 38 -3.61 1.15 -8.15
CA GLY A 38 -4.90 0.65 -7.68
C GLY A 38 -5.25 -0.74 -8.22
N MET A 39 -4.80 -1.07 -9.42
CA MET A 39 -5.06 -2.38 -10.04
C MET A 39 -4.42 -3.55 -9.30
N ASP A 40 -3.42 -3.33 -8.45
CA ASP A 40 -2.82 -4.38 -7.63
C ASP A 40 -3.81 -4.96 -6.60
N PHE A 41 -4.90 -4.25 -6.33
CA PHE A 41 -5.99 -4.71 -5.48
C PHE A 41 -7.23 -5.24 -6.24
N LEU A 42 -7.17 -5.38 -7.57
CA LEU A 42 -8.34 -5.68 -8.40
C LEU A 42 -9.08 -6.95 -7.92
N ASN A 43 -8.35 -8.02 -7.58
CA ASN A 43 -8.92 -9.28 -7.10
C ASN A 43 -9.66 -9.16 -5.74
N VAL A 44 -9.24 -8.23 -4.88
CA VAL A 44 -9.93 -7.91 -3.62
C VAL A 44 -11.10 -6.97 -3.88
N GLN A 45 -10.87 -5.97 -4.74
CA GLN A 45 -11.86 -4.94 -5.08
C GLN A 45 -13.11 -5.54 -5.72
N GLU A 46 -12.96 -6.51 -6.64
CA GLU A 46 -14.10 -7.19 -7.28
C GLU A 46 -14.99 -7.88 -6.23
N ARG A 47 -14.39 -8.54 -5.24
CA ARG A 47 -15.12 -9.18 -4.13
C ARG A 47 -15.76 -8.16 -3.18
N ALA A 48 -15.03 -7.09 -2.84
CA ALA A 48 -15.57 -6.02 -1.99
C ALA A 48 -16.74 -5.29 -2.66
N ALA A 49 -16.75 -5.21 -3.99
CA ALA A 49 -17.84 -4.64 -4.78
C ALA A 49 -19.15 -5.43 -4.71
N GLU A 50 -19.11 -6.70 -4.31
CA GLU A 50 -20.32 -7.49 -4.05
C GLU A 50 -21.00 -7.07 -2.73
N LEU A 51 -20.28 -6.43 -1.82
CA LEU A 51 -20.75 -6.03 -0.49
C LEU A 51 -21.15 -4.56 -0.42
N THR A 52 -20.38 -3.68 -1.07
CA THR A 52 -20.57 -2.23 -1.00
C THR A 52 -19.89 -1.51 -2.16
N THR A 53 -19.92 -0.18 -2.18
CA THR A 53 -19.10 0.60 -3.11
C THR A 53 -17.61 0.34 -2.87
N SER A 54 -16.87 0.07 -3.92
CA SER A 54 -15.45 -0.27 -3.90
C SER A 54 -14.67 0.57 -4.92
N VAL A 55 -13.53 1.14 -4.53
CA VAL A 55 -12.82 2.18 -5.28
C VAL A 55 -11.33 1.86 -5.38
N LEU A 56 -10.84 1.71 -6.62
CA LEU A 56 -9.42 1.75 -6.96
C LEU A 56 -9.05 3.11 -7.53
N TYR A 57 -7.87 3.62 -7.21
CA TYR A 57 -7.33 4.84 -7.80
C TYR A 57 -5.81 4.79 -7.87
N ASP A 58 -5.23 5.61 -8.72
CA ASP A 58 -3.81 5.89 -8.72
C ASP A 58 -3.60 7.33 -8.28
N ARG A 59 -2.74 7.54 -7.27
CA ARG A 59 -2.33 8.89 -6.85
C ARG A 59 -1.46 9.54 -7.92
N ALA A 60 -1.42 10.85 -7.97
CA ALA A 60 -0.59 11.59 -8.94
C ALA A 60 0.88 11.13 -8.84
N GLY A 61 1.50 10.96 -10.00
CA GLY A 61 2.86 10.44 -10.13
C GLY A 61 2.94 8.92 -10.29
N THR A 62 1.89 8.16 -9.94
CA THR A 62 1.87 6.69 -10.03
C THR A 62 0.88 6.19 -11.07
N GLY A 63 0.92 4.93 -11.35
CA GLY A 63 -0.06 4.27 -12.19
C GLY A 63 -0.27 4.95 -13.54
N TRP A 64 -1.51 5.16 -13.86
CA TRP A 64 -1.96 5.85 -15.07
C TRP A 64 -2.26 7.34 -14.82
N SER A 65 -1.98 7.86 -13.61
CA SER A 65 -2.12 9.27 -13.27
C SER A 65 -1.11 10.15 -14.01
N ASP A 66 -1.44 11.43 -14.16
CA ASP A 66 -0.50 12.42 -14.65
C ASP A 66 0.73 12.50 -13.73
N ARG A 67 1.89 12.79 -14.33
CA ARG A 67 3.17 12.89 -13.61
C ARG A 67 3.21 14.13 -12.72
N VAL A 68 3.89 14.00 -11.60
CA VAL A 68 4.22 15.07 -10.66
C VAL A 68 5.67 14.94 -10.24
N GLU A 69 6.19 16.00 -9.66
CA GLU A 69 7.47 15.95 -8.97
C GLU A 69 7.34 15.06 -7.72
N LEU A 70 8.31 14.16 -7.53
CA LEU A 70 8.41 13.26 -6.37
C LEU A 70 9.69 13.58 -5.60
N PRO A 71 9.76 13.32 -4.30
CA PRO A 71 8.70 12.77 -3.45
C PRO A 71 7.62 13.81 -3.08
N ARG A 72 6.46 13.32 -2.66
CA ARG A 72 5.33 14.15 -2.19
C ARG A 72 5.14 14.04 -0.69
N THR A 73 4.55 15.07 -0.09
CA THR A 73 4.12 15.04 1.31
C THR A 73 2.84 14.19 1.48
N SER A 74 2.64 13.64 2.68
CA SER A 74 1.42 12.93 3.00
C SER A 74 0.20 13.87 3.07
N ILE A 75 0.42 15.13 3.36
CA ILE A 75 -0.61 16.18 3.31
C ILE A 75 -1.14 16.33 1.89
N GLU A 76 -0.25 16.50 0.90
CA GLU A 76 -0.63 16.62 -0.52
C GLU A 76 -1.37 15.39 -1.03
N VAL A 77 -0.90 14.19 -0.67
CA VAL A 77 -1.52 12.92 -1.12
C VAL A 77 -2.91 12.75 -0.51
N THR A 78 -3.08 13.06 0.76
CA THR A 78 -4.39 12.90 1.44
C THR A 78 -5.39 13.98 1.04
N ASP A 79 -4.95 15.21 0.76
CA ASP A 79 -5.81 16.26 0.19
C ASP A 79 -6.28 15.90 -1.22
N GLU A 80 -5.35 15.42 -2.06
CA GLU A 80 -5.66 14.96 -3.42
C GLU A 80 -6.66 13.80 -3.42
N LEU A 81 -6.47 12.79 -2.56
CA LEU A 81 -7.41 11.69 -2.43
C LEU A 81 -8.80 12.19 -2.03
N ARG A 82 -8.87 13.10 -1.05
CA ARG A 82 -10.14 13.67 -0.60
C ARG A 82 -10.85 14.41 -1.73
N GLU A 83 -10.15 15.26 -2.47
CA GLU A 83 -10.69 15.97 -3.63
C GLU A 83 -11.15 14.99 -4.71
N LEU A 84 -10.34 13.96 -5.02
CA LEU A 84 -10.68 12.93 -6.00
C LEU A 84 -11.99 12.23 -5.65
N LEU A 85 -12.16 11.80 -4.40
CA LEU A 85 -13.39 11.12 -3.95
C LEU A 85 -14.60 12.03 -4.05
N GLN A 86 -14.46 13.32 -3.72
CA GLN A 86 -15.54 14.32 -3.87
C GLN A 86 -15.92 14.54 -5.32
N VAL A 87 -14.96 14.77 -6.22
CA VAL A 87 -15.20 14.98 -7.66
C VAL A 87 -15.76 13.73 -8.32
N ALA A 88 -15.34 12.54 -7.86
CA ALA A 88 -15.88 11.26 -8.33
C ALA A 88 -17.29 10.94 -7.79
N GLY A 89 -17.81 11.74 -6.87
CA GLY A 89 -19.11 11.51 -6.25
C GLY A 89 -19.15 10.25 -5.39
N VAL A 90 -18.04 9.94 -4.70
CA VAL A 90 -17.97 8.86 -3.71
C VAL A 90 -18.18 9.47 -2.32
N PRO A 91 -19.35 9.26 -1.70
CA PRO A 91 -19.64 9.88 -0.41
C PRO A 91 -18.90 9.17 0.73
N ALA A 92 -18.49 9.94 1.75
CA ALA A 92 -18.09 9.40 3.04
C ALA A 92 -19.29 8.76 3.78
N PRO A 93 -19.08 7.87 4.77
CA PRO A 93 -17.76 7.50 5.31
C PRO A 93 -17.04 6.45 4.45
N TYR A 94 -15.71 6.35 4.66
CA TYR A 94 -14.83 5.41 3.94
C TYR A 94 -14.28 4.33 4.87
N LEU A 95 -14.23 3.09 4.39
CA LEU A 95 -13.35 2.05 4.90
C LEU A 95 -12.05 2.11 4.07
N LEU A 96 -10.96 2.59 4.65
CA LEU A 96 -9.68 2.73 3.94
C LEU A 96 -8.86 1.44 4.06
N VAL A 97 -8.38 0.93 2.93
CA VAL A 97 -7.54 -0.26 2.84
C VAL A 97 -6.19 0.15 2.28
N GLY A 98 -5.16 0.19 3.12
CA GLY A 98 -3.84 0.68 2.73
C GLY A 98 -2.76 -0.39 2.85
N HIS A 99 -1.93 -0.58 1.81
CA HIS A 99 -0.76 -1.43 1.82
C HIS A 99 0.51 -0.59 1.90
N SER A 100 1.47 -0.99 2.76
CA SER A 100 2.79 -0.36 2.84
C SER A 100 2.67 1.17 3.02
N LEU A 101 3.26 1.98 2.14
CA LEU A 101 3.13 3.44 2.10
C LEU A 101 1.67 3.90 2.03
N GLY A 102 0.80 3.17 1.31
CA GLY A 102 -0.64 3.43 1.31
C GLY A 102 -1.30 3.28 2.68
N GLY A 103 -0.74 2.43 3.55
CA GLY A 103 -1.17 2.28 4.94
C GLY A 103 -0.84 3.51 5.80
N LEU A 104 0.32 4.13 5.57
CA LEU A 104 0.68 5.41 6.19
C LEU A 104 -0.29 6.52 5.74
N TYR A 105 -0.56 6.63 4.44
CA TYR A 105 -1.52 7.61 3.92
C TYR A 105 -2.94 7.39 4.43
N ALA A 106 -3.38 6.13 4.58
CA ALA A 106 -4.70 5.82 5.15
C ALA A 106 -4.82 6.27 6.61
N ARG A 107 -3.77 6.05 7.42
CA ARG A 107 -3.70 6.52 8.81
C ARG A 107 -3.71 8.04 8.87
N HIS A 108 -2.88 8.72 8.06
CA HIS A 108 -2.82 10.17 8.04
C HIS A 108 -4.14 10.79 7.55
N TYR A 109 -4.79 10.19 6.54
CA TYR A 109 -6.13 10.60 6.12
C TYR A 109 -7.13 10.53 7.28
N ALA A 110 -7.14 9.43 8.03
CA ALA A 110 -8.03 9.25 9.17
C ALA A 110 -7.75 10.27 10.29
N GLN A 111 -6.49 10.62 10.56
CA GLN A 111 -6.12 11.64 11.52
C GLN A 111 -6.59 13.04 11.08
N ARG A 112 -6.45 13.38 9.81
CA ARG A 112 -6.81 14.69 9.25
C ARG A 112 -8.32 14.86 9.05
N PHE A 113 -9.03 13.79 8.70
CA PHE A 113 -10.46 13.80 8.37
C PHE A 113 -11.25 12.72 9.13
N PRO A 114 -11.22 12.75 10.49
CA PRO A 114 -11.75 11.66 11.31
C PRO A 114 -13.26 11.42 11.11
N GLY A 115 -14.02 12.44 10.71
CA GLY A 115 -15.45 12.31 10.42
C GLY A 115 -15.78 11.62 9.08
N GLU A 116 -14.77 11.35 8.25
CA GLU A 116 -14.94 10.75 6.93
C GLU A 116 -14.55 9.25 6.89
N VAL A 117 -14.03 8.69 8.00
CA VAL A 117 -13.50 7.31 8.05
C VAL A 117 -14.32 6.46 9.00
N SER A 118 -14.82 5.33 8.51
CA SER A 118 -15.58 4.32 9.29
C SER A 118 -14.68 3.21 9.85
N GLY A 119 -13.51 2.99 9.27
CA GLY A 119 -12.58 1.95 9.70
C GLY A 119 -11.33 1.90 8.82
N LEU A 120 -10.34 1.11 9.26
CA LEU A 120 -9.06 0.93 8.60
C LEU A 120 -8.71 -0.56 8.48
N VAL A 121 -8.32 -0.99 7.28
CA VAL A 121 -7.59 -2.24 7.04
C VAL A 121 -6.18 -1.87 6.59
N LEU A 122 -5.18 -2.16 7.41
CA LEU A 122 -3.80 -1.82 7.15
C LEU A 122 -3.00 -3.10 6.85
N VAL A 123 -2.52 -3.22 5.62
CA VAL A 123 -1.80 -4.40 5.15
C VAL A 123 -0.31 -4.08 5.15
N GLU A 124 0.44 -4.65 6.11
CA GLU A 124 1.88 -4.39 6.23
C GLU A 124 2.22 -2.87 6.18
N PRO A 125 1.55 -2.01 6.96
CA PRO A 125 1.65 -0.56 6.77
C PRO A 125 3.04 -0.02 7.09
N GLU A 126 3.48 0.99 6.34
CA GLU A 126 4.59 1.85 6.75
C GLU A 126 4.22 2.58 8.06
N HIS A 127 5.19 2.72 8.96
CA HIS A 127 4.94 3.26 10.30
C HIS A 127 6.11 4.10 10.80
N GLU A 128 5.82 5.20 11.44
CA GLU A 128 6.79 6.17 11.96
C GLU A 128 7.72 5.62 13.04
N ASP A 129 7.31 4.57 13.75
CA ASP A 129 8.10 3.92 14.79
C ASP A 129 8.75 2.61 14.31
N TYR A 130 8.79 2.39 12.98
CA TYR A 130 9.31 1.17 12.38
C TYR A 130 10.72 0.87 12.89
N ASP A 131 11.64 1.82 12.74
CA ASP A 131 13.04 1.65 13.10
C ASP A 131 13.24 1.32 14.60
N ALA A 132 12.40 1.85 15.47
CA ALA A 132 12.44 1.58 16.91
C ALA A 132 12.09 0.13 17.30
N HIS A 133 11.38 -0.60 16.43
CA HIS A 133 10.97 -1.98 16.66
C HIS A 133 11.83 -3.00 15.92
N MET A 134 12.68 -2.53 14.98
CA MET A 134 13.51 -3.40 14.15
C MET A 134 14.85 -3.71 14.80
N PRO A 135 15.51 -4.83 14.43
CA PRO A 135 16.87 -5.11 14.86
C PRO A 135 17.82 -3.96 14.46
N PRO A 136 18.64 -3.43 15.39
CA PRO A 136 19.50 -2.28 15.10
C PRO A 136 20.41 -2.49 13.88
N LYS A 137 20.91 -3.70 13.69
CA LYS A 137 21.76 -4.04 12.54
C LYS A 137 21.03 -3.87 11.19
N LEU A 138 19.72 -4.15 11.13
CA LEU A 138 18.95 -3.90 9.91
C LEU A 138 18.73 -2.42 9.67
N VAL A 139 18.43 -1.68 10.75
CA VAL A 139 18.25 -0.22 10.66
C VAL A 139 19.54 0.46 10.16
N GLU A 140 20.70 0.05 10.66
CA GLU A 140 22.01 0.52 10.19
C GLU A 140 22.22 0.19 8.70
N THR A 141 21.94 -1.05 8.28
CA THR A 141 22.07 -1.48 6.88
C THR A 141 21.14 -0.69 5.94
N TRP A 142 19.90 -0.42 6.36
CA TRP A 142 18.97 0.36 5.56
C TRP A 142 19.39 1.83 5.46
N ALA A 143 19.88 2.41 6.55
CA ALA A 143 20.39 3.79 6.54
C ALA A 143 21.61 3.96 5.61
N GLU A 144 22.51 2.99 5.59
CA GLU A 144 23.64 2.95 4.65
C GLU A 144 23.14 2.83 3.20
N TRP A 145 22.17 1.95 2.98
CA TRP A 145 21.59 1.74 1.65
C TRP A 145 20.83 2.98 1.15
N ASP A 146 20.02 3.63 1.98
CA ASP A 146 19.30 4.87 1.64
C ASP A 146 20.25 6.03 1.30
N ALA A 147 21.45 6.09 1.95
CA ALA A 147 22.43 7.14 1.72
C ALA A 147 23.17 7.00 0.37
N ASP A 148 23.30 5.78 -0.14
CA ASP A 148 24.10 5.46 -1.32
C ASP A 148 23.26 5.21 -2.58
N GLN A 149 21.90 5.32 -2.50
CA GLN A 149 21.05 4.99 -3.65
C GLN A 149 21.05 6.05 -4.74
N GLU A 150 21.83 5.79 -5.78
CA GLU A 150 21.50 6.24 -7.13
C GLU A 150 20.66 5.14 -7.80
N ILE A 151 19.37 5.44 -8.08
CA ILE A 151 18.53 4.54 -8.86
C ILE A 151 19.05 4.60 -10.29
N PRO A 152 19.59 3.52 -10.87
CA PRO A 152 20.09 3.56 -12.21
C PRO A 152 18.95 3.80 -13.21
N ASP A 153 19.18 4.65 -14.21
CA ASP A 153 18.22 4.90 -15.30
C ASP A 153 17.83 3.63 -16.05
N GLU A 154 18.73 2.63 -16.06
CA GLU A 154 18.52 1.32 -16.68
C GLU A 154 18.91 0.21 -15.68
N LEU A 155 18.04 -0.76 -15.51
CA LEU A 155 18.34 -1.98 -14.74
C LEU A 155 18.95 -3.03 -15.66
N PRO A 156 19.91 -3.86 -15.18
CA PRO A 156 20.40 -4.99 -15.93
C PRO A 156 19.26 -5.94 -16.35
N ASP A 157 19.32 -6.43 -17.60
CA ASP A 157 18.29 -7.35 -18.14
C ASP A 157 18.06 -8.57 -17.23
N GLU A 158 19.09 -9.09 -16.59
CA GLU A 158 18.99 -10.22 -15.66
C GLU A 158 18.12 -9.89 -14.44
N VAL A 159 18.22 -8.65 -13.91
CA VAL A 159 17.40 -8.17 -12.80
C VAL A 159 15.95 -8.03 -13.24
N ILE A 160 15.72 -7.44 -14.42
CA ILE A 160 14.38 -7.31 -15.00
C ILE A 160 13.74 -8.70 -15.20
N GLN A 161 14.46 -9.66 -15.77
CA GLN A 161 13.95 -11.02 -16.00
C GLN A 161 13.68 -11.77 -14.69
N PHE A 162 14.50 -11.56 -13.67
CA PHE A 162 14.29 -12.15 -12.36
C PHE A 162 12.97 -11.64 -11.73
N TYR A 163 12.78 -10.31 -11.64
CA TYR A 163 11.53 -9.74 -11.11
C TYR A 163 10.32 -10.08 -11.97
N ARG A 164 10.47 -10.14 -13.30
CA ARG A 164 9.42 -10.63 -14.22
C ARG A 164 8.97 -12.03 -13.84
N GLY A 165 9.90 -12.93 -13.54
CA GLY A 165 9.61 -14.28 -13.06
C GLY A 165 8.80 -14.27 -11.76
N LEU A 166 9.20 -13.45 -10.77
CA LEU A 166 8.52 -13.31 -9.48
C LEU A 166 7.07 -12.79 -9.66
N PHE A 167 6.89 -11.71 -10.42
CA PHE A 167 5.55 -11.14 -10.65
C PHE A 167 4.67 -12.07 -11.49
N THR A 168 5.21 -12.76 -12.49
CA THR A 168 4.47 -13.77 -13.26
C THR A 168 3.96 -14.89 -12.35
N GLN A 169 4.79 -15.34 -11.41
CA GLN A 169 4.43 -16.40 -10.48
C GLN A 169 3.38 -15.94 -9.46
N VAL A 170 3.54 -14.76 -8.89
CA VAL A 170 2.63 -14.26 -7.85
C VAL A 170 1.25 -13.89 -8.42
N LEU A 171 1.19 -13.53 -9.70
CA LEU A 171 -0.04 -13.21 -10.45
C LEU A 171 -0.55 -14.40 -11.29
N ALA A 172 -0.05 -15.62 -11.08
CA ALA A 172 -0.36 -16.77 -11.95
C ALA A 172 -1.87 -17.06 -12.08
N ASP A 173 -2.63 -16.86 -11.01
CA ASP A 173 -4.07 -17.11 -10.94
C ASP A 173 -4.93 -15.94 -11.47
N TRP A 174 -4.29 -14.83 -11.90
CA TRP A 174 -4.98 -13.68 -12.44
C TRP A 174 -5.32 -13.85 -13.93
N PRO A 175 -6.38 -13.18 -14.45
CA PRO A 175 -6.68 -13.18 -15.88
C PRO A 175 -5.46 -12.75 -16.71
N ALA A 176 -5.17 -13.48 -17.80
CA ALA A 176 -3.92 -13.33 -18.55
C ALA A 176 -3.63 -11.87 -18.97
N ALA A 177 -4.63 -11.16 -19.48
CA ALA A 177 -4.47 -9.76 -19.92
C ALA A 177 -4.09 -8.80 -18.76
N THR A 178 -4.71 -8.98 -17.60
CA THR A 178 -4.41 -8.18 -16.39
C THR A 178 -3.03 -8.53 -15.84
N ARG A 179 -2.70 -9.82 -15.79
CA ARG A 179 -1.39 -10.31 -15.34
C ARG A 179 -0.26 -9.74 -16.20
N GLU A 180 -0.36 -9.88 -17.54
CA GLU A 180 0.64 -9.36 -18.46
C GLU A 180 0.85 -7.86 -18.30
N LEU A 181 -0.24 -7.10 -18.20
CA LEU A 181 -0.20 -5.66 -17.98
C LEU A 181 0.53 -5.28 -16.69
N LEU A 182 0.19 -5.93 -15.56
CA LEU A 182 0.80 -5.66 -14.25
C LEU A 182 2.27 -6.09 -14.22
N VAL A 183 2.60 -7.27 -14.77
CA VAL A 183 4.00 -7.74 -14.87
C VAL A 183 4.84 -6.72 -15.63
N GLU A 184 4.42 -6.28 -16.84
CA GLU A 184 5.16 -5.29 -17.62
C GLU A 184 5.36 -3.97 -16.84
N ARG A 185 4.36 -3.58 -16.08
CA ARG A 185 4.43 -2.38 -15.26
C ARG A 185 5.44 -2.53 -14.13
N HIS A 186 5.33 -3.57 -13.32
CA HIS A 186 6.18 -3.76 -12.15
C HIS A 186 7.66 -3.98 -12.47
N VAL A 187 7.98 -4.40 -13.69
CA VAL A 187 9.38 -4.58 -14.13
C VAL A 187 9.92 -3.42 -14.97
N SER A 188 9.12 -2.39 -15.23
CA SER A 188 9.63 -1.25 -15.97
C SER A 188 10.58 -0.40 -15.11
N PRO A 189 11.73 0.04 -15.63
CA PRO A 189 12.67 0.90 -14.89
C PRO A 189 11.99 2.17 -14.38
N GLU A 190 11.14 2.78 -15.22
CA GLU A 190 10.36 3.97 -14.84
C GLU A 190 9.53 3.72 -13.58
N TRP A 191 8.85 2.58 -13.49
CA TRP A 191 7.97 2.27 -12.37
C TRP A 191 8.73 1.96 -11.08
N ILE A 192 9.84 1.22 -11.20
CA ILE A 192 10.74 0.94 -10.08
C ILE A 192 11.31 2.26 -9.53
N GLY A 193 11.74 3.15 -10.44
CA GLY A 193 12.21 4.49 -10.08
C GLY A 193 11.15 5.34 -9.35
N ILE A 194 9.89 5.27 -9.79
CA ILE A 194 8.77 5.94 -9.11
C ILE A 194 8.60 5.42 -7.68
N GLY A 195 8.64 4.12 -7.48
CA GLY A 195 8.50 3.52 -6.15
C GLY A 195 9.57 3.99 -5.17
N ALA A 196 10.83 4.05 -5.60
CA ALA A 196 11.92 4.55 -4.79
C ALA A 196 11.80 6.06 -4.52
N GLN A 197 11.42 6.87 -5.52
CA GLN A 197 11.19 8.31 -5.33
C GLN A 197 10.03 8.59 -4.36
N GLU A 198 8.95 7.82 -4.38
CA GLU A 198 7.85 7.96 -3.41
C GLU A 198 8.27 7.67 -1.98
N ALA A 199 9.24 6.77 -1.78
CA ALA A 199 9.74 6.40 -0.45
C ALA A 199 10.91 7.29 0.02
N ALA A 200 11.49 8.13 -0.83
CA ALA A 200 12.72 8.87 -0.56
C ALA A 200 12.62 9.85 0.62
N ASN A 201 11.42 10.35 0.93
CA ASN A 201 11.19 11.26 2.06
C ASN A 201 10.46 10.59 3.24
N ARG A 202 10.59 9.28 3.43
CA ARG A 202 9.85 8.51 4.45
C ARG A 202 9.90 9.15 5.84
N TYR A 203 11.03 9.69 6.28
CA TYR A 203 11.15 10.32 7.59
C TYR A 203 10.31 11.61 7.69
N GLN A 204 10.22 12.40 6.62
CA GLN A 204 9.30 13.54 6.57
C GLN A 204 7.84 13.07 6.67
N LEU A 205 7.46 12.00 5.96
CA LEU A 205 6.12 11.41 6.06
C LEU A 205 5.82 10.92 7.48
N HIS A 206 6.81 10.31 8.15
CA HIS A 206 6.70 9.90 9.55
C HIS A 206 6.44 11.08 10.48
N ASP A 207 7.16 12.20 10.29
CA ASP A 207 6.99 13.41 11.09
C ASP A 207 5.61 14.05 10.87
N GLU A 208 5.10 14.04 9.65
CA GLU A 208 3.74 14.51 9.33
C GLU A 208 2.67 13.69 10.08
N VAL A 209 2.79 12.35 10.07
CA VAL A 209 1.85 11.45 10.80
C VAL A 209 1.94 11.65 12.31
N ARG A 210 3.15 11.78 12.87
CA ARG A 210 3.34 12.12 14.32
C ARG A 210 2.72 13.47 14.65
N GLY A 211 2.93 14.47 13.80
CA GLY A 211 2.41 15.83 13.97
C GLY A 211 0.89 15.91 13.88
N ALA A 212 0.22 15.01 13.18
CA ALA A 212 -1.23 14.96 13.07
C ALA A 212 -1.93 14.42 14.33
N GLY A 213 -1.18 13.87 15.28
CA GLY A 213 -1.70 13.43 16.56
C GLY A 213 -2.19 11.97 16.56
N ARG A 214 -3.12 11.65 17.47
CA ARG A 214 -3.58 10.28 17.64
C ARG A 214 -4.49 9.82 16.49
N LEU A 215 -4.41 8.54 16.17
CA LEU A 215 -5.39 7.89 15.30
C LEU A 215 -6.80 8.01 15.92
N PRO A 216 -7.84 8.34 15.15
CA PRO A 216 -9.21 8.36 15.66
C PRO A 216 -9.63 6.95 16.12
N ASP A 217 -10.52 6.87 17.09
CA ASP A 217 -11.01 5.61 17.63
C ASP A 217 -12.03 4.95 16.68
N VAL A 218 -11.55 4.49 15.53
CA VAL A 218 -12.30 3.73 14.53
C VAL A 218 -11.87 2.27 14.55
N PRO A 219 -12.71 1.31 14.10
CA PRO A 219 -12.32 -0.08 13.94
C PRO A 219 -11.08 -0.22 13.07
N LEU A 220 -10.11 -1.03 13.51
CA LEU A 220 -8.83 -1.24 12.84
C LEU A 220 -8.48 -2.72 12.77
N ILE A 221 -8.16 -3.22 11.58
CA ILE A 221 -7.50 -4.50 11.40
C ILE A 221 -6.16 -4.26 10.72
N VAL A 222 -5.09 -4.75 11.35
CA VAL A 222 -3.75 -4.79 10.75
C VAL A 222 -3.48 -6.21 10.29
N LEU A 223 -2.92 -6.38 9.08
CA LEU A 223 -2.49 -7.67 8.55
C LEU A 223 -0.96 -7.72 8.52
N THR A 224 -0.38 -8.65 9.28
CA THR A 224 1.08 -8.83 9.39
C THR A 224 1.51 -10.07 8.60
N ALA A 225 2.30 -9.90 7.56
CA ALA A 225 2.93 -10.99 6.83
C ALA A 225 4.06 -11.64 7.65
N THR A 226 4.04 -12.97 7.81
CA THR A 226 5.03 -13.71 8.63
C THR A 226 5.95 -14.61 7.80
N GLY A 227 5.79 -14.61 6.46
CA GLY A 227 6.60 -15.43 5.56
C GLY A 227 7.87 -14.75 5.10
N ILE A 228 8.89 -15.57 4.87
CA ILE A 228 10.06 -15.23 4.07
C ILE A 228 9.83 -15.88 2.71
N ASP A 229 9.35 -15.11 1.76
CA ASP A 229 9.05 -15.57 0.40
C ASP A 229 10.10 -15.10 -0.60
N ALA A 230 9.98 -15.50 -1.86
CA ALA A 230 10.96 -15.18 -2.89
C ALA A 230 11.17 -13.67 -3.11
N PHE A 231 10.16 -12.82 -2.86
CA PHE A 231 10.33 -11.36 -2.88
C PHE A 231 11.18 -10.89 -1.70
N LYS A 232 10.87 -11.38 -0.48
CA LYS A 232 11.65 -11.05 0.72
C LYS A 232 13.11 -11.48 0.57
N GLU A 233 13.34 -12.70 0.07
CA GLU A 233 14.70 -13.19 -0.22
C GLU A 233 15.42 -12.32 -1.26
N ALA A 234 14.71 -11.91 -2.32
CA ALA A 234 15.28 -11.08 -3.39
C ALA A 234 15.79 -9.72 -2.88
N VAL A 235 14.96 -9.02 -2.08
CA VAL A 235 15.31 -7.68 -1.55
C VAL A 235 16.22 -7.73 -0.33
N SER A 236 16.42 -8.90 0.26
CA SER A 236 17.22 -9.10 1.48
C SER A 236 18.46 -9.96 1.24
N GLN A 237 19.00 -9.95 0.01
CA GLN A 237 20.18 -10.74 -0.33
C GLN A 237 21.34 -10.49 0.64
N GLY A 238 21.92 -11.58 1.13
CA GLY A 238 23.03 -11.51 2.11
C GLY A 238 22.60 -11.31 3.57
N THR A 239 21.32 -11.08 3.84
CA THR A 239 20.78 -10.97 5.19
C THR A 239 20.51 -12.37 5.75
N PRO A 240 21.06 -12.74 6.93
CA PRO A 240 20.77 -14.04 7.56
C PRO A 240 19.28 -14.23 7.85
N GLU A 241 18.75 -15.44 7.65
CA GLU A 241 17.36 -15.77 7.90
C GLU A 241 16.94 -15.45 9.35
N SER A 242 17.81 -15.67 10.33
CA SER A 242 17.54 -15.32 11.73
C SER A 242 17.21 -13.84 11.90
N LEU A 243 17.92 -12.96 11.19
CA LEU A 243 17.70 -11.51 11.25
C LEU A 243 16.40 -11.12 10.55
N LEU A 244 16.02 -11.81 9.45
CA LEU A 244 14.71 -11.62 8.80
C LEU A 244 13.54 -12.06 9.71
N ARG A 245 13.74 -13.11 10.52
CA ARG A 245 12.76 -13.54 11.52
C ARG A 245 12.63 -12.53 12.65
N GLU A 246 13.74 -11.96 13.13
CA GLU A 246 13.73 -10.89 14.13
C GLU A 246 13.01 -9.62 13.60
N GLU A 247 13.16 -9.29 12.31
CA GLU A 247 12.40 -8.22 11.65
C GLU A 247 10.90 -8.51 11.66
N ILE A 248 10.48 -9.74 11.30
CA ILE A 248 9.08 -10.15 11.33
C ILE A 248 8.50 -10.04 12.75
N ASP A 249 9.25 -10.47 13.76
CA ASP A 249 8.85 -10.33 15.15
C ASP A 249 8.79 -8.86 15.59
N GLY A 250 9.67 -8.02 15.08
CA GLY A 250 9.66 -6.57 15.27
C GLY A 250 8.38 -5.94 14.71
N LYS A 251 8.06 -6.26 13.45
CA LYS A 251 6.81 -5.80 12.80
C LYS A 251 5.58 -6.26 13.58
N ARG A 252 5.55 -7.51 14.01
CA ARG A 252 4.43 -8.02 14.81
C ARG A 252 4.22 -7.18 16.07
N ARG A 253 5.29 -6.90 16.84
CA ARG A 253 5.19 -6.06 18.06
C ARG A 253 4.71 -4.65 17.74
N LEU A 254 5.21 -4.05 16.65
CA LEU A 254 4.80 -2.73 16.20
C LEU A 254 3.31 -2.70 15.86
N TYR A 255 2.84 -3.66 15.09
CA TYR A 255 1.45 -3.72 14.63
C TYR A 255 0.48 -4.16 15.74
N ASP A 256 0.93 -4.95 16.72
CA ASP A 256 0.18 -5.21 17.95
C ASP A 256 -0.03 -3.90 18.74
N ALA A 257 1.01 -3.06 18.84
CA ALA A 257 0.91 -1.76 19.49
C ALA A 257 -0.01 -0.79 18.72
N LEU A 258 0.08 -0.79 17.39
CA LEU A 258 -0.80 0.00 16.53
C LEU A 258 -2.26 -0.43 16.68
N ALA A 259 -2.55 -1.72 16.67
CA ALA A 259 -3.89 -2.24 16.90
C ALA A 259 -4.42 -1.87 18.29
N ALA A 260 -3.58 -1.94 19.32
CA ALA A 260 -3.94 -1.57 20.69
C ALA A 260 -4.15 -0.05 20.88
N SER A 261 -3.83 0.80 19.91
CA SER A 261 -4.03 2.24 19.98
C SER A 261 -5.48 2.70 19.86
N VAL A 262 -6.39 1.81 19.44
CA VAL A 262 -7.83 2.04 19.28
C VAL A 262 -8.64 0.97 20.03
N SER A 263 -9.88 1.29 20.40
CA SER A 263 -10.72 0.43 21.25
C SER A 263 -11.15 -0.90 20.54
N ARG A 264 -11.21 -0.90 19.21
CA ARG A 264 -11.59 -2.04 18.37
C ARG A 264 -10.48 -2.34 17.35
N GLY A 265 -9.26 -2.53 17.83
CA GLY A 265 -8.11 -2.87 17.02
C GLY A 265 -7.74 -4.35 17.13
N GLU A 266 -7.28 -4.93 16.03
CA GLU A 266 -6.86 -6.32 15.91
C GLU A 266 -5.66 -6.41 14.95
N ASN A 267 -4.63 -7.18 15.34
CA ASN A 267 -3.54 -7.55 14.42
C ASN A 267 -3.70 -9.03 14.05
N ARG A 268 -3.75 -9.34 12.77
CA ARG A 268 -3.89 -10.69 12.22
C ARG A 268 -2.61 -11.12 11.51
N LEU A 269 -2.09 -12.27 11.89
CA LEU A 269 -0.92 -12.84 11.24
C LEU A 269 -1.33 -13.59 9.97
N VAL A 270 -0.60 -13.34 8.88
CA VAL A 270 -0.83 -13.96 7.58
C VAL A 270 0.41 -14.75 7.17
N ASP A 271 0.32 -16.07 7.31
CA ASP A 271 1.44 -16.98 7.10
C ASP A 271 1.71 -17.23 5.60
N GLY A 272 2.97 -17.56 5.29
CA GLY A 272 3.42 -18.05 3.99
C GLY A 272 3.54 -16.98 2.91
N VAL A 273 3.45 -15.70 3.27
CA VAL A 273 3.62 -14.54 2.38
C VAL A 273 4.48 -13.49 3.04
N GLY A 274 5.20 -12.73 2.20
CA GLY A 274 5.99 -11.56 2.60
C GLY A 274 5.27 -10.26 2.30
N HIS A 275 5.93 -9.14 2.64
CA HIS A 275 5.43 -7.78 2.47
C HIS A 275 4.88 -7.48 1.06
N ALA A 276 5.66 -7.82 0.01
CA ALA A 276 5.28 -7.50 -1.36
C ALA A 276 4.21 -8.43 -1.94
N SER A 277 4.12 -9.68 -1.46
CA SER A 277 3.25 -10.70 -2.06
C SER A 277 1.88 -10.82 -1.39
N ILE A 278 1.70 -10.29 -0.19
CA ILE A 278 0.48 -10.49 0.62
C ILE A 278 -0.80 -10.07 -0.11
N ILE A 279 -0.82 -8.93 -0.80
CA ILE A 279 -2.01 -8.44 -1.51
C ILE A 279 -2.37 -9.30 -2.73
N PHE A 280 -1.38 -9.96 -3.34
CA PHE A 280 -1.57 -10.80 -4.50
C PHE A 280 -1.93 -12.24 -4.14
N ARG A 281 -1.27 -12.82 -3.12
CA ARG A 281 -1.37 -14.23 -2.76
C ARG A 281 -2.35 -14.53 -1.62
N ARG A 282 -2.70 -13.50 -0.83
CA ARG A 282 -3.67 -13.62 0.26
C ARG A 282 -4.79 -12.57 0.17
N PRO A 283 -5.41 -12.43 -1.04
CA PRO A 283 -6.57 -11.56 -1.21
C PRO A 283 -7.74 -11.98 -0.30
N ASP A 284 -7.81 -13.27 0.09
CA ASP A 284 -8.75 -13.81 1.06
C ASP A 284 -8.61 -13.15 2.43
N ALA A 285 -7.39 -12.97 2.93
CA ALA A 285 -7.15 -12.34 4.23
C ALA A 285 -7.53 -10.84 4.21
N VAL A 286 -7.20 -10.13 3.12
CA VAL A 286 -7.58 -8.73 2.97
C VAL A 286 -9.10 -8.58 2.84
N PHE A 287 -9.74 -9.41 2.02
CA PHE A 287 -11.19 -9.42 1.87
C PHE A 287 -11.91 -9.74 3.18
N GLN A 288 -11.45 -10.74 3.94
CA GLN A 288 -12.05 -11.09 5.23
C GLN A 288 -11.95 -9.93 6.23
N ALA A 289 -10.83 -9.21 6.26
CA ALA A 289 -10.68 -8.02 7.10
C ALA A 289 -11.67 -6.91 6.71
N ILE A 290 -11.88 -6.68 5.41
CA ILE A 290 -12.89 -5.74 4.90
C ILE A 290 -14.29 -6.17 5.33
N HIS A 291 -14.66 -7.43 5.08
CA HIS A 291 -15.96 -7.99 5.43
C HIS A 291 -16.26 -7.83 6.92
N ASP A 292 -15.32 -8.21 7.78
CA ASP A 292 -15.50 -8.13 9.24
C ASP A 292 -15.68 -6.68 9.74
N LEU A 293 -15.11 -5.68 9.04
CA LEU A 293 -15.32 -4.27 9.39
C LEU A 293 -16.60 -3.68 8.81
N LEU A 294 -17.11 -4.21 7.71
CA LEU A 294 -18.40 -3.83 7.15
C LEU A 294 -19.58 -4.38 7.97
N ASP A 295 -19.40 -5.53 8.63
CA ASP A 295 -20.41 -6.19 9.47
C ASP A 295 -20.47 -5.62 10.91
N ARG A 296 -19.55 -4.75 11.32
CA ARG A 296 -19.45 -4.13 12.67
C ARG A 296 -20.17 -2.80 12.77
#